data_d39414bfdbc475332b72dd01cbfde2fa
#
_entry.id   d39414bfdbc475332b72dd01cbfde2fa
#
_cell.length_a   1.000
_cell.length_b   1.000
_cell.length_c   1.000
_cell.angle_alpha   90.00
_cell.angle_beta   90.00
_cell.angle_gamma   90.00
#
_symmetry.space_group_name_H-M   'P 1'
#
loop_
_entity.id
_entity.type
_entity.pdbx_description
1 polymer ?
#
loop_
_entity_poly.entity_id
_entity_poly.type
_entity_poly.pdbx_seq_one_letter_code
_entity_poly.pdbx_strand_id
1 'polypeptide(L)'
;MPRLLLVAGLVLLLSGCRNQDEEGAIALWEDFQAADYRSWARAPGFPGRTPSTAAHGDAVEIFINDTLAEALASGEALTAWPEGSLIVKDGYNKGEQHLVAAMEKREGGWFWAEYKASGEVSFSGDPGVCTRCHDAGADYVRVFGFP
;
A
#
# COMPACT_ATOMS: atom_id res chain seq x y z
N MET A 1 -4.52 30.02 -54.48
CA MET A 1 -3.71 29.05 -53.69
C MET A 1 -4.24 29.09 -52.27
N PRO A 2 -4.98 28.09 -51.78
CA PRO A 2 -5.47 28.07 -50.39
C PRO A 2 -4.40 27.51 -49.45
N ARG A 3 -4.09 28.25 -48.41
CA ARG A 3 -3.20 27.84 -47.33
C ARG A 3 -3.95 26.85 -46.41
N LEU A 4 -3.47 25.63 -46.39
CA LEU A 4 -3.92 24.58 -45.48
C LEU A 4 -3.31 24.86 -44.08
N LEU A 5 -4.15 25.26 -43.13
CA LEU A 5 -3.77 25.37 -41.70
C LEU A 5 -3.84 23.97 -41.10
N LEU A 6 -2.68 23.38 -40.79
CA LEU A 6 -2.55 22.20 -39.98
C LEU A 6 -2.80 22.60 -38.51
N VAL A 7 -3.95 22.24 -37.98
CA VAL A 7 -4.22 22.29 -36.53
C VAL A 7 -3.61 21.03 -35.93
N ALA A 8 -2.44 21.18 -35.29
CA ALA A 8 -1.85 20.13 -34.46
C ALA A 8 -2.66 20.02 -33.17
N GLY A 9 -3.53 19.02 -33.11
CA GLY A 9 -4.26 18.68 -31.88
C GLY A 9 -3.29 18.14 -30.84
N LEU A 10 -3.04 18.92 -29.77
CA LEU A 10 -2.32 18.47 -28.56
C LEU A 10 -3.24 17.52 -27.81
N VAL A 11 -3.04 16.22 -27.99
CA VAL A 11 -3.67 15.19 -27.14
C VAL A 11 -2.97 15.22 -25.79
N LEU A 12 -3.55 15.93 -24.81
CA LEU A 12 -3.17 15.76 -23.40
C LEU A 12 -3.58 14.35 -22.97
N LEU A 13 -2.62 13.45 -22.91
CA LEU A 13 -2.75 12.19 -22.21
C LEU A 13 -2.89 12.51 -20.71
N LEU A 14 -4.12 12.56 -20.22
CA LEU A 14 -4.43 12.51 -18.80
C LEU A 14 -4.09 11.09 -18.32
N SER A 15 -2.80 10.83 -18.08
CA SER A 15 -2.35 9.68 -17.31
C SER A 15 -2.92 9.87 -15.92
N GLY A 16 -4.05 9.22 -15.67
CA GLY A 16 -4.72 9.32 -14.39
C GLY A 16 -3.80 8.85 -13.27
N CYS A 17 -3.82 9.56 -12.16
CA CYS A 17 -3.04 9.45 -10.92
C CYS A 17 -3.19 8.11 -10.16
N ARG A 18 -3.16 6.96 -10.84
CA ARG A 18 -3.27 5.62 -10.23
C ARG A 18 -1.89 5.01 -9.97
N ASN A 19 -0.99 5.09 -10.95
CA ASN A 19 0.38 4.60 -10.89
C ASN A 19 1.32 5.80 -11.02
N GLN A 20 1.78 6.31 -9.88
CA GLN A 20 2.69 7.46 -9.84
C GLN A 20 4.16 7.00 -9.84
N ASP A 21 4.42 5.77 -9.37
CA ASP A 21 5.75 5.15 -9.31
C ASP A 21 5.62 3.63 -9.43
N GLU A 22 5.40 3.14 -10.64
CA GLU A 22 5.24 1.71 -10.92
C GLU A 22 6.55 0.95 -10.71
N GLU A 23 7.69 1.55 -11.03
CA GLU A 23 9.01 0.94 -10.86
C GLU A 23 9.32 0.72 -9.38
N GLY A 24 9.04 1.72 -8.53
CA GLY A 24 9.17 1.60 -7.09
C GLY A 24 8.22 0.56 -6.48
N ALA A 25 7.02 0.38 -7.06
CA ALA A 25 6.10 -0.65 -6.61
C ALA A 25 6.57 -2.06 -7.01
N ILE A 26 7.13 -2.24 -8.20
CA ILE A 26 7.72 -3.51 -8.63
C ILE A 26 8.87 -3.89 -7.71
N ALA A 27 9.78 -2.97 -7.42
CA ALA A 27 10.89 -3.21 -6.50
C ALA A 27 10.39 -3.59 -5.09
N LEU A 28 9.42 -2.87 -4.54
CA LEU A 28 8.83 -3.19 -3.24
C LEU A 28 8.19 -4.58 -3.23
N TRP A 29 7.49 -4.98 -4.31
CA TRP A 29 6.93 -6.32 -4.44
C TRP A 29 8.01 -7.40 -4.37
N GLU A 30 9.08 -7.24 -5.14
CA GLU A 30 10.20 -8.18 -5.17
C GLU A 30 10.85 -8.31 -3.78
N ASP A 31 11.06 -7.19 -3.08
CA ASP A 31 11.68 -7.14 -1.77
C ASP A 31 10.87 -7.90 -0.71
N PHE A 32 9.58 -7.63 -0.56
CA PHE A 32 8.81 -8.32 0.47
C PHE A 32 8.48 -9.78 0.11
N GLN A 33 8.39 -10.13 -1.18
CA GLN A 33 8.28 -11.53 -1.60
C GLN A 33 9.56 -12.31 -1.30
N ALA A 34 10.74 -11.74 -1.61
CA ALA A 34 12.02 -12.35 -1.28
C ALA A 34 12.23 -12.52 0.23
N ALA A 35 11.67 -11.61 1.03
CA ALA A 35 11.70 -11.67 2.48
C ALA A 35 10.64 -12.63 3.09
N ASP A 36 9.87 -13.35 2.27
CA ASP A 36 8.79 -14.24 2.72
C ASP A 36 7.84 -13.56 3.72
N TYR A 37 7.25 -12.42 3.32
CA TYR A 37 6.45 -11.58 4.21
C TYR A 37 5.33 -12.32 4.96
N ARG A 38 4.85 -13.45 4.45
CA ARG A 38 3.83 -14.25 5.13
C ARG A 38 4.34 -14.95 6.37
N SER A 39 5.67 -15.02 6.54
CA SER A 39 6.32 -15.48 7.78
C SER A 39 6.48 -14.38 8.84
N TRP A 40 6.24 -13.10 8.49
CA TRP A 40 6.39 -11.98 9.41
C TRP A 40 5.36 -11.99 10.52
N ALA A 41 5.57 -11.13 11.53
CA ALA A 41 4.62 -10.91 12.61
C ALA A 41 3.26 -10.47 12.06
N ARG A 42 2.19 -10.88 12.74
CA ARG A 42 0.84 -10.42 12.43
C ARG A 42 0.58 -9.06 13.06
N ALA A 43 -0.15 -8.21 12.37
CA ALA A 43 -0.58 -6.93 12.91
C ALA A 43 -1.46 -7.12 14.17
N PRO A 44 -1.36 -6.23 15.17
CA PRO A 44 -2.21 -6.26 16.36
C PRO A 44 -3.70 -6.35 16.01
N GLY A 45 -4.41 -7.29 16.61
CA GLY A 45 -5.83 -7.53 16.35
C GLY A 45 -6.12 -8.42 15.12
N PHE A 46 -5.09 -8.82 14.34
CA PHE A 46 -5.21 -9.65 13.14
C PHE A 46 -4.37 -10.92 13.22
N PRO A 47 -4.69 -11.86 14.12
CA PRO A 47 -3.86 -13.06 14.34
C PRO A 47 -3.87 -14.04 13.15
N GLY A 48 -4.74 -13.84 12.19
CA GLY A 48 -4.90 -14.64 10.98
C GLY A 48 -5.90 -13.98 10.04
N ARG A 49 -6.48 -14.77 9.14
CA ARG A 49 -7.52 -14.28 8.22
C ARG A 49 -8.73 -13.78 9.00
N THR A 50 -8.98 -12.49 8.91
CA THR A 50 -9.97 -11.76 9.68
C THR A 50 -11.03 -11.17 8.75
N PRO A 51 -12.34 -11.31 9.03
CA PRO A 51 -13.40 -10.66 8.25
C PRO A 51 -13.18 -9.14 8.14
N SER A 52 -13.49 -8.59 6.98
CA SER A 52 -13.30 -7.16 6.68
C SER A 52 -14.51 -6.62 5.92
N THR A 53 -14.83 -5.37 6.16
CA THR A 53 -15.82 -4.59 5.37
C THR A 53 -15.15 -3.44 4.62
N ALA A 54 -13.80 -3.37 4.66
CA ALA A 54 -13.02 -2.35 3.98
C ALA A 54 -12.80 -2.69 2.49
N ALA A 55 -12.24 -1.74 1.76
CA ALA A 55 -12.04 -1.83 0.31
C ALA A 55 -11.13 -2.99 -0.15
N HIS A 56 -10.34 -3.58 0.77
CA HIS A 56 -9.38 -4.63 0.42
C HIS A 56 -9.96 -6.06 0.42
N GLY A 57 -11.28 -6.23 0.53
CA GLY A 57 -11.95 -7.52 0.44
C GLY A 57 -12.85 -7.87 1.63
N ASP A 58 -13.51 -9.03 1.55
CA ASP A 58 -14.40 -9.54 2.61
C ASP A 58 -13.63 -10.17 3.78
N ALA A 59 -12.33 -10.47 3.58
CA ALA A 59 -11.40 -10.88 4.63
C ALA A 59 -9.98 -10.42 4.31
N VAL A 60 -9.16 -10.23 5.34
CA VAL A 60 -7.77 -9.79 5.23
C VAL A 60 -6.84 -10.59 6.14
N GLU A 61 -5.57 -10.70 5.73
CA GLU A 61 -4.45 -11.05 6.60
C GLU A 61 -3.44 -9.89 6.54
N ILE A 62 -2.90 -9.49 7.70
CA ILE A 62 -2.04 -8.30 7.78
C ILE A 62 -0.73 -8.68 8.47
N PHE A 63 0.36 -8.37 7.78
CA PHE A 63 1.72 -8.68 8.19
C PHE A 63 2.50 -7.39 8.38
N ILE A 64 3.40 -7.38 9.35
CA ILE A 64 4.26 -6.25 9.66
C ILE A 64 5.71 -6.73 9.71
N ASN A 65 6.64 -5.94 9.17
CA ASN A 65 8.05 -6.27 9.21
C ASN A 65 8.66 -6.04 10.61
N ASP A 66 9.91 -6.47 10.80
CA ASP A 66 10.60 -6.38 12.09
C ASP A 66 10.72 -4.93 12.58
N THR A 67 11.01 -3.96 11.69
CA THR A 67 11.09 -2.54 12.06
C THR A 67 9.83 -2.06 12.77
N LEU A 68 8.66 -2.40 12.23
CA LEU A 68 7.38 -2.00 12.81
C LEU A 68 7.04 -2.83 14.05
N ALA A 69 7.36 -4.12 14.05
CA ALA A 69 7.16 -5.00 15.20
C ALA A 69 7.99 -4.56 16.41
N GLU A 70 9.25 -4.18 16.21
CA GLU A 70 10.13 -3.63 17.25
C GLU A 70 9.61 -2.28 17.78
N ALA A 71 9.15 -1.39 16.90
CA ALA A 71 8.54 -0.13 17.30
C ALA A 71 7.31 -0.32 18.19
N LEU A 72 6.45 -1.29 17.87
CA LEU A 72 5.29 -1.66 18.68
C LEU A 72 5.70 -2.27 20.03
N ALA A 73 6.77 -3.07 20.07
CA ALA A 73 7.23 -3.72 21.27
C ALA A 73 8.02 -2.79 22.20
N SER A 74 8.54 -1.67 21.70
CA SER A 74 9.37 -0.74 22.49
C SER A 74 8.59 -0.07 23.62
N GLY A 75 7.28 0.13 23.45
CA GLY A 75 6.44 0.92 24.35
C GLY A 75 6.78 2.41 24.38
N GLU A 76 7.60 2.88 23.46
CA GLU A 76 7.94 4.30 23.36
C GLU A 76 6.77 5.10 22.78
N ALA A 77 6.57 6.32 23.28
CA ALA A 77 5.55 7.21 22.75
C ALA A 77 5.95 7.70 21.37
N LEU A 78 5.27 7.21 20.35
CA LEU A 78 5.50 7.58 18.95
C LEU A 78 4.51 8.66 18.50
N THR A 79 4.97 9.52 17.58
CA THR A 79 4.13 10.47 16.83
C THR A 79 4.09 10.16 15.34
N ALA A 80 4.98 9.29 14.90
CA ALA A 80 5.04 8.73 13.54
C ALA A 80 5.68 7.34 13.60
N TRP A 81 5.35 6.48 12.66
CA TRP A 81 6.02 5.19 12.51
C TRP A 81 7.44 5.39 11.97
N PRO A 82 8.42 4.58 12.41
CA PRO A 82 9.80 4.68 11.93
C PRO A 82 9.90 4.47 10.41
N GLU A 83 10.87 5.13 9.79
CA GLU A 83 11.27 4.81 8.41
C GLU A 83 11.67 3.35 8.28
N GLY A 84 11.32 2.73 7.15
CA GLY A 84 11.46 1.30 6.93
C GLY A 84 10.32 0.46 7.52
N SER A 85 9.35 1.03 8.25
CA SER A 85 8.14 0.31 8.64
C SER A 85 7.38 -0.13 7.39
N LEU A 86 7.05 -1.42 7.30
CA LEU A 86 6.32 -1.99 6.16
C LEU A 86 5.15 -2.83 6.66
N ILE A 87 3.99 -2.57 6.09
CA ILE A 87 2.76 -3.33 6.30
C ILE A 87 2.34 -3.93 4.98
N VAL A 88 2.13 -5.24 4.95
CA VAL A 88 1.61 -5.96 3.78
C VAL A 88 0.28 -6.61 4.15
N LYS A 89 -0.72 -6.42 3.31
CA LYS A 89 -2.07 -6.94 3.50
C LYS A 89 -2.48 -7.80 2.33
N ASP A 90 -2.78 -9.07 2.60
CA ASP A 90 -3.48 -9.94 1.67
C ASP A 90 -4.98 -9.68 1.77
N GLY A 91 -5.63 -9.38 0.67
CA GLY A 91 -7.08 -9.19 0.56
C GLY A 91 -7.75 -10.38 -0.12
N TYR A 92 -8.85 -10.83 0.45
CA TYR A 92 -9.60 -12.00 -0.02
C TYR A 92 -11.04 -11.64 -0.35
N ASN A 93 -11.57 -12.27 -1.40
CA ASN A 93 -13.01 -12.27 -1.71
C ASN A 93 -13.47 -13.69 -1.91
N LYS A 94 -14.55 -14.09 -1.21
CA LYS A 94 -15.10 -15.46 -1.27
C LYS A 94 -14.06 -16.55 -1.01
N GLY A 95 -13.08 -16.25 -0.15
CA GLY A 95 -12.03 -17.18 0.23
C GLY A 95 -10.80 -17.19 -0.67
N GLU A 96 -10.83 -16.53 -1.83
CA GLU A 96 -9.71 -16.44 -2.77
C GLU A 96 -8.97 -15.11 -2.61
N GLN A 97 -7.63 -15.14 -2.64
CA GLN A 97 -6.82 -13.93 -2.66
C GLN A 97 -7.02 -13.19 -3.99
N HIS A 98 -7.38 -11.92 -3.91
CA HIS A 98 -7.61 -11.10 -5.09
C HIS A 98 -6.66 -9.91 -5.21
N LEU A 99 -6.10 -9.45 -4.09
CA LEU A 99 -5.13 -8.36 -4.08
C LEU A 99 -4.09 -8.51 -2.97
N VAL A 100 -2.99 -7.77 -3.12
CA VAL A 100 -2.02 -7.48 -2.07
C VAL A 100 -1.86 -5.97 -1.99
N ALA A 101 -2.01 -5.38 -0.80
CA ALA A 101 -1.77 -3.96 -0.57
C ALA A 101 -0.56 -3.81 0.35
N ALA A 102 0.34 -2.90 0.03
CA ALA A 102 1.52 -2.59 0.83
C ALA A 102 1.62 -1.09 1.11
N MET A 103 2.11 -0.74 2.28
CA MET A 103 2.50 0.62 2.62
C MET A 103 3.84 0.60 3.35
N GLU A 104 4.81 1.34 2.83
CA GLU A 104 6.16 1.44 3.35
C GLU A 104 6.45 2.87 3.79
N LYS A 105 6.95 3.05 5.00
CA LYS A 105 7.38 4.34 5.51
C LYS A 105 8.75 4.69 4.95
N ARG A 106 8.80 5.75 4.16
CA ARG A 106 10.03 6.29 3.54
C ARG A 106 10.30 7.70 4.05
N GLU A 107 11.46 8.23 3.73
CA GLU A 107 11.73 9.65 3.92
C GLU A 107 10.60 10.49 3.26
N GLY A 108 10.00 11.38 4.03
CA GLY A 108 8.92 12.25 3.55
C GLY A 108 7.51 11.69 3.61
N GLY A 109 7.28 10.41 3.96
CA GLY A 109 5.93 9.87 4.13
C GLY A 109 5.77 8.39 3.81
N TRP A 110 4.54 8.01 3.53
CA TRP A 110 4.23 6.64 3.14
C TRP A 110 4.24 6.47 1.63
N PHE A 111 4.93 5.44 1.15
CA PHE A 111 4.81 4.91 -0.19
C PHE A 111 3.72 3.82 -0.20
N TRP A 112 2.81 3.92 -1.12
CA TRP A 112 1.66 3.02 -1.24
C TRP A 112 1.78 2.17 -2.49
N ALA A 113 1.41 0.90 -2.38
CA ALA A 113 1.28 0.03 -3.54
C ALA A 113 0.12 -0.95 -3.36
N GLU A 114 -0.62 -1.19 -4.41
CA GLU A 114 -1.61 -2.25 -4.48
C GLU A 114 -1.38 -3.07 -5.74
N TYR A 115 -1.45 -4.37 -5.58
CA TYR A 115 -1.21 -5.36 -6.63
C TYR A 115 -2.42 -6.26 -6.77
N LYS A 116 -2.68 -6.76 -7.97
CA LYS A 116 -3.50 -7.96 -8.14
C LYS A 116 -2.81 -9.15 -7.45
N ALA A 117 -3.53 -10.24 -7.18
CA ALA A 117 -2.92 -11.45 -6.65
C ALA A 117 -1.77 -12.00 -7.54
N SER A 118 -1.75 -11.63 -8.82
CA SER A 118 -0.67 -11.98 -9.77
C SER A 118 0.62 -11.17 -9.60
N GLY A 119 0.64 -10.11 -8.79
CA GLY A 119 1.75 -9.16 -8.67
C GLY A 119 1.67 -7.98 -9.64
N GLU A 120 0.66 -7.91 -10.53
CA GLU A 120 0.46 -6.76 -11.41
C GLU A 120 0.08 -5.51 -10.57
N VAL A 121 0.79 -4.40 -10.77
CA VAL A 121 0.58 -3.16 -10.04
C VAL A 121 -0.75 -2.51 -10.43
N SER A 122 -1.59 -2.21 -9.44
CA SER A 122 -2.86 -1.51 -9.59
C SER A 122 -2.78 -0.04 -9.19
N PHE A 123 -2.03 0.25 -8.11
CA PHE A 123 -1.76 1.60 -7.59
C PHE A 123 -0.32 1.67 -7.09
N SER A 124 0.32 2.85 -7.19
CA SER A 124 1.66 3.09 -6.68
C SER A 124 1.93 4.57 -6.38
N GLY A 125 2.89 4.83 -5.48
CA GLY A 125 3.30 6.18 -5.08
C GLY A 125 2.47 6.73 -3.93
N ASP A 126 1.79 7.85 -4.13
CA ASP A 126 0.89 8.51 -3.17
C ASP A 126 -0.53 8.68 -3.77
N PRO A 127 -1.25 7.60 -4.05
CA PRO A 127 -2.56 7.68 -4.68
C PRO A 127 -3.61 8.21 -3.68
N GLY A 128 -4.23 9.34 -4.02
CA GLY A 128 -5.20 10.02 -3.15
C GLY A 128 -6.40 9.17 -2.73
N VAL A 129 -6.69 8.06 -3.43
CA VAL A 129 -7.72 7.10 -3.00
C VAL A 129 -7.28 6.31 -1.75
N CYS A 130 -5.98 6.00 -1.62
CA CYS A 130 -5.42 5.33 -0.45
C CYS A 130 -5.30 6.32 0.72
N THR A 131 -4.63 7.44 0.49
CA THR A 131 -4.30 8.42 1.54
C THR A 131 -5.54 9.02 2.19
N ARG A 132 -6.56 9.41 1.42
CA ARG A 132 -7.82 9.93 1.99
C ARG A 132 -8.59 8.92 2.85
N CYS A 133 -8.50 7.63 2.52
CA CYS A 133 -9.13 6.60 3.35
C CYS A 133 -8.32 6.37 4.63
N HIS A 134 -7.00 6.51 4.57
CA HIS A 134 -6.08 6.19 5.66
C HIS A 134 -5.73 7.37 6.58
N ASP A 135 -6.09 8.62 6.24
CA ASP A 135 -5.77 9.83 7.00
C ASP A 135 -6.31 9.85 8.45
N ALA A 136 -7.37 9.07 8.71
CA ALA A 136 -7.93 8.91 10.05
C ALA A 136 -7.14 7.95 10.97
N GLY A 137 -6.08 7.30 10.46
CA GLY A 137 -5.23 6.37 11.22
C GLY A 137 -4.09 7.05 11.96
N ALA A 138 -3.46 6.32 12.89
CA ALA A 138 -2.24 6.76 13.56
C ALA A 138 -1.09 6.79 12.55
N ASP A 139 -0.69 7.99 12.09
CA ASP A 139 0.23 8.16 10.95
C ASP A 139 -0.19 7.26 9.77
N TYR A 140 -1.46 7.40 9.33
CA TYR A 140 -2.11 6.64 8.25
C TYR A 140 -2.34 5.14 8.50
N VAL A 141 -1.91 4.57 9.61
CA VAL A 141 -2.22 3.17 9.96
C VAL A 141 -3.57 3.10 10.67
N ARG A 142 -4.57 2.45 10.05
CA ARG A 142 -5.95 2.40 10.56
C ARG A 142 -6.27 1.20 11.42
N VAL A 143 -5.47 0.14 11.34
CA VAL A 143 -5.82 -1.15 11.93
C VAL A 143 -5.26 -1.32 13.35
N PHE A 144 -4.30 -0.49 13.74
CA PHE A 144 -3.77 -0.37 15.10
C PHE A 144 -3.20 1.03 15.31
N GLY A 145 -3.00 1.42 16.58
CA GLY A 145 -2.42 2.71 16.97
C GLY A 145 -0.98 2.59 17.43
N PHE A 146 -0.41 3.71 17.84
CA PHE A 146 0.88 3.76 18.52
C PHE A 146 0.82 3.00 19.85
N PRO A 147 1.95 2.45 20.34
CA PRO A 147 2.05 1.77 21.63
C PRO A 147 1.76 2.66 22.82
#